data_b96069127910b0d84b7d96fd2b5d61dc
#
_entry.id   b96069127910b0d84b7d96fd2b5d61dc
#
_cell.length_a   1.000
_cell.length_b   1.000
_cell.length_c   1.000
_cell.angle_alpha   90.00
_cell.angle_beta   90.00
_cell.angle_gamma   90.00
#
_symmetry.space_group_name_H-M   'P 1'
#
loop_
_entity.id
_entity.type
_entity.pdbx_description
1 polymer ?
#
loop_
_entity_poly.entity_id
_entity_poly.type
_entity_poly.pdbx_seq_one_letter_code
_entity_poly.pdbx_strand_id
1 'polypeptide(L)'
;MSIVVLVTGGNNGIGLATCQLFAAQPNYHCIMASRSLEKGKKAIASIHSSSTKASSSISLVQLDVTSDTSIAAAVEDIRAKHGHLDVLVNNAGVCPMDFSRSVLRDCLETNAISPAMVTQAFAPLLLQSKGTPRLIYVSSQLGSIQMRGDPENVAYNEAYKTYRASKAALNMLAACDAWEYRGKVKVFAFCPGYVITDLAGQREDKEKAGIAKSPDESAKGLFTIAEGKRDGENGLFLHDEKPGELYPW
;
A
#
# COMPACT_ATOMS: atom_id res chain seq x y z
N MET A 1 23.68 6.44 -1.31
CA MET A 1 22.95 5.40 -0.57
C MET A 1 21.66 5.14 -1.29
N SER A 2 21.20 3.89 -1.31
CA SER A 2 19.93 3.52 -1.95
C SER A 2 18.76 3.84 -1.01
N ILE A 3 17.64 4.32 -1.55
CA ILE A 3 16.39 4.52 -0.84
C ILE A 3 15.75 3.14 -0.63
N VAL A 4 15.52 2.74 0.61
CA VAL A 4 14.98 1.42 0.98
C VAL A 4 13.47 1.52 1.10
N VAL A 5 12.75 0.74 0.28
CA VAL A 5 11.27 0.73 0.20
C VAL A 5 10.74 -0.64 0.56
N LEU A 6 9.80 -0.71 1.50
CA LEU A 6 9.06 -1.93 1.83
C LEU A 6 7.63 -1.85 1.29
N VAL A 7 7.20 -2.86 0.51
CA VAL A 7 5.84 -2.95 -0.02
C VAL A 7 5.16 -4.21 0.51
N THR A 8 4.13 -4.05 1.34
CA THR A 8 3.33 -5.19 1.84
C THR A 8 2.40 -5.71 0.75
N GLY A 9 2.23 -7.04 0.66
CA GLY A 9 1.46 -7.66 -0.42
C GLY A 9 2.05 -7.42 -1.81
N GLY A 10 3.38 -7.35 -1.90
CA GLY A 10 4.12 -7.00 -3.12
C GLY A 10 4.11 -8.05 -4.23
N ASN A 11 3.52 -9.22 -4.01
CA ASN A 11 3.58 -10.34 -4.96
C ASN A 11 2.44 -10.38 -5.99
N ASN A 12 1.49 -9.45 -5.95
CA ASN A 12 0.35 -9.40 -6.87
C ASN A 12 -0.21 -7.97 -7.05
N GLY A 13 -0.95 -7.74 -8.14
CA GLY A 13 -1.71 -6.52 -8.39
C GLY A 13 -0.87 -5.24 -8.29
N ILE A 14 -1.42 -4.23 -7.61
CA ILE A 14 -0.76 -2.92 -7.40
C ILE A 14 0.59 -3.09 -6.70
N GLY A 15 0.68 -3.95 -5.68
CA GLY A 15 1.93 -4.19 -4.97
C GLY A 15 3.04 -4.72 -5.87
N LEU A 16 2.72 -5.64 -6.79
CA LEU A 16 3.68 -6.18 -7.75
C LEU A 16 4.16 -5.11 -8.73
N ALA A 17 3.23 -4.35 -9.31
CA ALA A 17 3.56 -3.24 -10.21
C ALA A 17 4.42 -2.18 -9.50
N THR A 18 4.12 -1.90 -8.23
CA THR A 18 4.90 -0.98 -7.39
C THR A 18 6.32 -1.51 -7.17
N CYS A 19 6.47 -2.79 -6.80
CA CYS A 19 7.78 -3.42 -6.64
C CYS A 19 8.58 -3.39 -7.96
N GLN A 20 7.94 -3.68 -9.07
CA GLN A 20 8.57 -3.64 -10.40
C GLN A 20 9.05 -2.24 -10.76
N LEU A 21 8.23 -1.21 -10.50
CA LEU A 21 8.58 0.18 -10.77
C LEU A 21 9.77 0.64 -9.93
N PHE A 22 9.77 0.37 -8.60
CA PHE A 22 10.90 0.71 -7.74
C PHE A 22 12.17 -0.04 -8.11
N ALA A 23 12.07 -1.34 -8.43
CA ALA A 23 13.22 -2.15 -8.83
C ALA A 23 13.88 -1.66 -10.12
N ALA A 24 13.15 -0.98 -10.98
CA ALA A 24 13.70 -0.38 -12.20
C ALA A 24 14.44 0.95 -11.97
N GLN A 25 14.35 1.53 -10.76
CA GLN A 25 14.98 2.82 -10.45
C GLN A 25 16.39 2.62 -9.88
N PRO A 26 17.41 3.34 -10.38
CA PRO A 26 18.81 3.10 -10.01
C PRO A 26 19.16 3.39 -8.55
N ASN A 27 18.38 4.26 -7.89
CA ASN A 27 18.66 4.72 -6.52
C ASN A 27 17.73 4.11 -5.47
N TYR A 28 16.96 3.06 -5.82
CA TYR A 28 16.03 2.41 -4.92
C TYR A 28 16.42 0.94 -4.67
N HIS A 29 16.17 0.47 -3.47
CA HIS A 29 16.15 -0.95 -3.12
C HIS A 29 14.74 -1.31 -2.66
N CYS A 30 14.02 -2.10 -3.45
CA CYS A 30 12.67 -2.54 -3.14
C CYS A 30 12.69 -3.84 -2.34
N ILE A 31 12.02 -3.86 -1.21
CA ILE A 31 11.78 -5.08 -0.42
C ILE A 31 10.34 -5.49 -0.67
N MET A 32 10.16 -6.55 -1.45
CA MET A 32 8.86 -7.19 -1.67
C MET A 32 8.50 -8.00 -0.43
N ALA A 33 7.41 -7.63 0.26
CA ALA A 33 6.87 -8.46 1.33
C ALA A 33 5.74 -9.35 0.81
N SER A 34 5.83 -10.64 1.12
CA SER A 34 4.83 -11.64 0.73
C SER A 34 4.62 -12.66 1.85
N ARG A 35 3.37 -13.02 2.15
CA ARG A 35 3.04 -14.08 3.10
C ARG A 35 3.60 -15.44 2.65
N SER A 36 3.57 -15.70 1.36
CA SER A 36 4.11 -16.92 0.75
C SER A 36 5.45 -16.62 0.07
N LEU A 37 6.53 -17.21 0.58
CA LEU A 37 7.85 -17.12 -0.07
C LEU A 37 7.84 -17.66 -1.50
N GLU A 38 7.08 -18.73 -1.77
CA GLU A 38 6.96 -19.29 -3.11
C GLU A 38 6.35 -18.30 -4.10
N LYS A 39 5.22 -17.67 -3.73
CA LYS A 39 4.57 -16.66 -4.57
C LYS A 39 5.47 -15.43 -4.74
N GLY A 40 6.16 -15.00 -3.69
CA GLY A 40 7.12 -13.90 -3.74
C GLY A 40 8.30 -14.20 -4.69
N LYS A 41 8.90 -15.39 -4.62
CA LYS A 41 9.97 -15.82 -5.53
C LYS A 41 9.52 -15.85 -6.99
N LYS A 42 8.31 -16.37 -7.28
CA LYS A 42 7.72 -16.35 -8.62
C LYS A 42 7.52 -14.92 -9.14
N ALA A 43 7.02 -14.02 -8.28
CA ALA A 43 6.84 -12.62 -8.63
C ALA A 43 8.15 -11.91 -8.95
N ILE A 44 9.20 -12.10 -8.14
CA ILE A 44 10.53 -11.54 -8.41
C ILE A 44 11.12 -12.11 -9.71
N ALA A 45 10.97 -13.41 -9.96
CA ALA A 45 11.43 -14.03 -11.21
C ALA A 45 10.74 -13.40 -12.44
N SER A 46 9.44 -13.06 -12.34
CA SER A 46 8.73 -12.36 -13.44
C SER A 46 9.26 -10.93 -13.66
N ILE A 47 9.62 -10.21 -12.58
CA ILE A 47 10.24 -8.88 -12.68
C ILE A 47 11.59 -8.97 -13.39
N HIS A 48 12.42 -9.96 -13.03
CA HIS A 48 13.74 -10.16 -13.65
C HIS A 48 13.63 -10.52 -15.13
N SER A 49 12.64 -11.32 -15.53
CA SER A 49 12.44 -11.69 -16.93
C SER A 49 11.94 -10.52 -17.79
N SER A 50 11.26 -9.55 -17.20
CA SER A 50 10.73 -8.39 -17.91
C SER A 50 11.71 -7.20 -18.01
N SER A 51 12.80 -7.20 -17.21
CA SER A 51 13.78 -6.09 -17.17
C SER A 51 15.17 -6.56 -16.80
N THR A 52 16.13 -6.31 -17.69
CA THR A 52 17.56 -6.59 -17.45
C THR A 52 18.21 -5.68 -16.40
N LYS A 53 17.56 -4.56 -16.01
CA LYS A 53 18.08 -3.59 -15.02
C LYS A 53 17.60 -3.87 -13.59
N ALA A 54 16.56 -4.66 -13.40
CA ALA A 54 15.92 -4.85 -12.11
C ALA A 54 16.60 -5.87 -11.18
N SER A 55 17.65 -6.57 -11.62
CA SER A 55 18.12 -7.80 -10.95
C SER A 55 18.82 -7.59 -9.60
N SER A 56 19.32 -6.41 -9.27
CA SER A 56 20.07 -6.16 -8.03
C SER A 56 19.35 -5.27 -7.00
N SER A 57 18.21 -4.70 -7.36
CA SER A 57 17.52 -3.69 -6.55
C SER A 57 16.20 -4.18 -5.93
N ILE A 58 15.94 -5.49 -5.95
CA ILE A 58 14.78 -6.09 -5.31
C ILE A 58 15.16 -7.28 -4.45
N SER A 59 14.59 -7.35 -3.25
CA SER A 59 14.71 -8.49 -2.33
C SER A 59 13.35 -8.95 -1.83
N LEU A 60 13.29 -10.15 -1.24
CA LEU A 60 12.07 -10.73 -0.69
C LEU A 60 12.18 -10.86 0.82
N VAL A 61 11.14 -10.46 1.53
CA VAL A 61 10.94 -10.78 2.94
C VAL A 61 9.61 -11.55 3.10
N GLN A 62 9.61 -12.56 3.96
CA GLN A 62 8.36 -13.20 4.35
C GLN A 62 7.64 -12.31 5.35
N LEU A 63 6.40 -11.94 5.06
CA LEU A 63 5.57 -11.13 5.95
C LEU A 63 4.09 -11.49 5.79
N ASP A 64 3.55 -12.11 6.83
CA ASP A 64 2.10 -12.18 7.05
C ASP A 64 1.73 -11.00 7.95
N VAL A 65 1.02 -10.02 7.38
CA VAL A 65 0.66 -8.78 8.09
C VAL A 65 -0.31 -9.02 9.26
N THR A 66 -0.97 -10.17 9.30
CA THR A 66 -1.90 -10.56 10.38
C THR A 66 -1.22 -11.34 11.53
N SER A 67 0.12 -11.45 11.50
CA SER A 67 0.89 -12.20 12.49
C SER A 67 1.99 -11.36 13.12
N ASP A 68 1.87 -11.05 14.40
CA ASP A 68 2.85 -10.26 15.14
C ASP A 68 4.25 -10.90 15.10
N THR A 69 4.33 -12.23 15.17
CA THR A 69 5.61 -12.95 15.07
C THR A 69 6.23 -12.83 13.69
N SER A 70 5.43 -12.85 12.63
CA SER A 70 5.89 -12.62 11.26
C SER A 70 6.35 -11.17 11.05
N ILE A 71 5.62 -10.20 11.61
CA ILE A 71 5.99 -8.78 11.56
C ILE A 71 7.33 -8.58 12.28
N ALA A 72 7.50 -9.10 13.50
CA ALA A 72 8.74 -8.97 14.25
C ALA A 72 9.94 -9.59 13.52
N ALA A 73 9.77 -10.79 12.95
CA ALA A 73 10.82 -11.43 12.16
C ALA A 73 11.22 -10.62 10.92
N ALA A 74 10.25 -10.02 10.21
CA ALA A 74 10.53 -9.16 9.06
C ALA A 74 11.25 -7.86 9.47
N VAL A 75 10.91 -7.26 10.60
CA VAL A 75 11.61 -6.09 11.15
C VAL A 75 13.08 -6.41 11.43
N GLU A 76 13.36 -7.55 12.09
CA GLU A 76 14.75 -7.94 12.40
C GLU A 76 15.56 -8.26 11.12
N ASP A 77 14.96 -8.92 10.13
CA ASP A 77 15.62 -9.20 8.86
C ASP A 77 16.01 -7.90 8.13
N ILE A 78 15.08 -6.92 8.06
CA ILE A 78 15.32 -5.63 7.40
C ILE A 78 16.30 -4.78 8.22
N ARG A 79 16.22 -4.80 9.55
CA ARG A 79 17.17 -4.13 10.43
C ARG A 79 18.60 -4.63 10.21
N ALA A 80 18.78 -5.95 10.17
CA ALA A 80 20.09 -6.56 10.00
C ALA A 80 20.71 -6.26 8.63
N LYS A 81 19.89 -6.16 7.57
CA LYS A 81 20.37 -5.96 6.20
C LYS A 81 20.56 -4.51 5.81
N HIS A 82 19.69 -3.62 6.30
CA HIS A 82 19.59 -2.23 5.82
C HIS A 82 19.77 -1.20 6.94
N GLY A 83 19.43 -1.53 8.18
CA GLY A 83 19.52 -0.63 9.35
C GLY A 83 18.48 0.49 9.39
N HIS A 84 17.76 0.73 8.31
CA HIS A 84 16.74 1.78 8.18
C HIS A 84 15.69 1.40 7.13
N LEU A 85 14.63 2.17 7.08
CA LEU A 85 13.61 2.14 6.04
C LEU A 85 13.27 3.58 5.65
N ASP A 86 13.21 3.88 4.35
CA ASP A 86 12.86 5.23 3.87
C ASP A 86 11.40 5.34 3.48
N VAL A 87 10.80 4.28 2.92
CA VAL A 87 9.40 4.26 2.53
C VAL A 87 8.73 2.96 2.95
N LEU A 88 7.61 3.07 3.66
CA LEU A 88 6.71 1.96 3.95
C LEU A 88 5.42 2.12 3.16
N VAL A 89 5.11 1.14 2.30
CA VAL A 89 3.85 1.07 1.56
C VAL A 89 2.99 -0.05 2.15
N ASN A 90 2.01 0.31 2.95
CA ASN A 90 0.97 -0.57 3.46
C ASN A 90 -0.06 -0.82 2.36
N ASN A 91 0.22 -1.80 1.48
CA ASN A 91 -0.60 -2.13 0.33
C ASN A 91 -1.42 -3.42 0.50
N ALA A 92 -1.00 -4.34 1.35
CA ALA A 92 -1.74 -5.58 1.58
C ALA A 92 -3.20 -5.32 1.95
N GLY A 93 -4.13 -6.03 1.31
CA GLY A 93 -5.55 -5.85 1.58
C GLY A 93 -6.43 -6.91 0.92
N VAL A 94 -7.67 -6.98 1.40
CA VAL A 94 -8.73 -7.86 0.91
C VAL A 94 -10.03 -7.08 0.70
N CYS A 95 -10.89 -7.56 -0.21
CA CYS A 95 -12.20 -6.93 -0.47
C CYS A 95 -13.27 -8.02 -0.57
N PRO A 96 -13.78 -8.53 0.56
CA PRO A 96 -14.87 -9.50 0.56
C PRO A 96 -16.18 -8.82 0.16
N MET A 97 -17.03 -9.58 -0.56
CA MET A 97 -18.35 -9.12 -0.99
C MET A 97 -19.41 -9.35 0.10
N ASP A 98 -19.21 -10.35 0.93
CA ASP A 98 -20.16 -10.74 1.98
C ASP A 98 -20.11 -9.84 3.19
N PHE A 99 -21.20 -9.82 3.94
CA PHE A 99 -21.33 -9.13 5.21
C PHE A 99 -21.75 -10.10 6.31
N SER A 100 -20.84 -10.43 7.18
CA SER A 100 -21.06 -11.17 8.43
C SER A 100 -20.08 -10.69 9.50
N ARG A 101 -20.30 -11.11 10.75
CA ARG A 101 -19.39 -10.76 11.84
C ARG A 101 -17.97 -11.26 11.61
N SER A 102 -17.79 -12.48 11.12
CA SER A 102 -16.47 -13.05 10.82
C SER A 102 -15.82 -12.32 9.65
N VAL A 103 -16.53 -12.15 8.55
CA VAL A 103 -16.02 -11.48 7.35
C VAL A 103 -15.62 -10.01 7.65
N LEU A 104 -16.42 -9.30 8.46
CA LEU A 104 -16.09 -7.95 8.90
C LEU A 104 -14.82 -7.92 9.76
N ARG A 105 -14.67 -8.86 10.70
CA ARG A 105 -13.46 -8.98 11.53
C ARG A 105 -12.22 -9.24 10.69
N ASP A 106 -12.27 -10.22 9.77
CA ASP A 106 -11.13 -10.59 8.93
C ASP A 106 -10.72 -9.47 7.99
N CYS A 107 -11.71 -8.71 7.50
CA CYS A 107 -11.46 -7.55 6.64
C CYS A 107 -10.85 -6.37 7.43
N LEU A 108 -11.37 -6.07 8.63
CA LEU A 108 -10.79 -5.06 9.52
C LEU A 108 -9.38 -5.46 9.96
N GLU A 109 -9.18 -6.73 10.30
CA GLU A 109 -7.87 -7.27 10.66
C GLU A 109 -6.85 -6.99 9.55
N THR A 110 -7.16 -7.41 8.33
CA THR A 110 -6.21 -7.28 7.21
C THR A 110 -6.04 -5.83 6.74
N ASN A 111 -7.12 -5.04 6.64
CA ASN A 111 -7.11 -3.74 5.97
C ASN A 111 -6.85 -2.55 6.90
N ALA A 112 -7.05 -2.70 8.21
CA ALA A 112 -6.91 -1.61 9.17
C ALA A 112 -5.97 -1.96 10.33
N ILE A 113 -6.22 -3.04 11.07
CA ILE A 113 -5.43 -3.42 12.24
C ILE A 113 -4.00 -3.77 11.80
N SER A 114 -3.85 -4.67 10.84
CA SER A 114 -2.52 -5.10 10.36
C SER A 114 -1.65 -3.96 9.84
N PRO A 115 -2.13 -3.03 8.98
CA PRO A 115 -1.32 -1.86 8.59
C PRO A 115 -0.86 -1.01 9.77
N ALA A 116 -1.69 -0.84 10.81
CA ALA A 116 -1.31 -0.10 12.02
C ALA A 116 -0.21 -0.85 12.80
N MET A 117 -0.35 -2.18 12.98
CA MET A 117 0.67 -3.00 13.67
C MET A 117 1.98 -3.06 12.88
N VAL A 118 1.92 -3.19 11.56
CA VAL A 118 3.10 -3.11 10.69
C VAL A 118 3.77 -1.75 10.84
N THR A 119 3.01 -0.66 10.79
CA THR A 119 3.54 0.70 10.96
C THR A 119 4.23 0.86 12.31
N GLN A 120 3.58 0.47 13.40
CA GLN A 120 4.15 0.55 14.73
C GLN A 120 5.47 -0.22 14.84
N ALA A 121 5.54 -1.42 14.28
CA ALA A 121 6.73 -2.26 14.33
C ALA A 121 7.88 -1.70 13.47
N PHE A 122 7.58 -1.13 12.30
CA PHE A 122 8.59 -0.56 11.38
C PHE A 122 8.92 0.92 11.66
N ALA A 123 8.15 1.64 12.50
CA ALA A 123 8.40 3.04 12.83
C ALA A 123 9.83 3.31 13.32
N PRO A 124 10.46 2.47 14.18
CA PRO A 124 11.85 2.67 14.56
C PRO A 124 12.84 2.68 13.38
N LEU A 125 12.58 1.87 12.32
CA LEU A 125 13.42 1.87 11.12
C LEU A 125 13.14 3.07 10.20
N LEU A 126 11.89 3.53 10.10
CA LEU A 126 11.54 4.77 9.41
C LEU A 126 12.23 5.97 10.05
N LEU A 127 12.26 6.03 11.38
CA LEU A 127 12.92 7.10 12.13
C LEU A 127 14.46 7.07 12.02
N GLN A 128 15.06 5.99 11.50
CA GLN A 128 16.50 5.90 11.17
C GLN A 128 16.80 6.29 9.72
N SER A 129 15.80 6.64 8.92
CA SER A 129 16.02 7.17 7.56
C SER A 129 16.92 8.41 7.62
N LYS A 130 17.84 8.51 6.66
CA LYS A 130 18.72 9.70 6.53
C LYS A 130 18.13 10.79 5.64
N GLY A 131 17.01 10.47 4.98
CA GLY A 131 16.23 11.39 4.17
C GLY A 131 14.93 11.79 4.85
N THR A 132 13.91 12.07 4.05
CA THR A 132 12.53 12.28 4.51
C THR A 132 11.78 10.95 4.42
N PRO A 133 11.51 10.25 5.56
CA PRO A 133 10.79 8.99 5.50
C PRO A 133 9.31 9.21 5.16
N ARG A 134 8.74 8.23 4.45
CA ARG A 134 7.34 8.29 4.00
C ARG A 134 6.59 7.01 4.35
N LEU A 135 5.39 7.18 4.86
CA LEU A 135 4.45 6.13 5.21
C LEU A 135 3.22 6.30 4.32
N ILE A 136 2.90 5.28 3.54
CA ILE A 136 1.81 5.32 2.57
C ILE A 136 0.82 4.20 2.87
N TYR A 137 -0.41 4.57 3.16
CA TYR A 137 -1.53 3.65 3.32
C TYR A 137 -2.33 3.56 2.02
N VAL A 138 -2.32 2.40 1.36
CA VAL A 138 -3.15 2.17 0.17
C VAL A 138 -4.60 1.97 0.61
N SER A 139 -5.35 3.06 0.54
CA SER A 139 -6.75 3.14 0.91
C SER A 139 -7.68 3.02 -0.31
N SER A 140 -8.86 3.59 -0.23
CA SER A 140 -9.86 3.63 -1.30
C SER A 140 -10.84 4.78 -1.06
N GLN A 141 -11.28 5.45 -2.12
CA GLN A 141 -12.40 6.42 -2.05
C GLN A 141 -13.64 5.82 -1.38
N LEU A 142 -13.81 4.49 -1.46
CA LEU A 142 -14.90 3.79 -0.78
C LEU A 142 -14.82 3.88 0.75
N GLY A 143 -13.67 4.27 1.32
CA GLY A 143 -13.49 4.58 2.74
C GLY A 143 -13.88 5.99 3.14
N SER A 144 -14.20 6.88 2.19
CA SER A 144 -14.67 8.23 2.50
C SER A 144 -16.10 8.21 3.01
N ILE A 145 -16.31 8.72 4.22
CA ILE A 145 -17.65 8.87 4.82
C ILE A 145 -18.41 9.97 4.14
N GLN A 146 -17.74 11.07 3.82
CA GLN A 146 -18.37 12.20 3.11
C GLN A 146 -18.87 11.79 1.72
N MET A 147 -18.03 11.11 0.92
CA MET A 147 -18.43 10.61 -0.41
C MET A 147 -19.55 9.55 -0.31
N ARG A 148 -19.60 8.76 0.75
CA ARG A 148 -20.68 7.79 0.97
C ARG A 148 -22.01 8.45 1.24
N GLY A 149 -22.01 9.63 1.83
CA GLY A 149 -23.21 10.42 2.11
C GLY A 149 -23.71 11.24 0.92
N ASP A 150 -22.97 11.33 -0.17
CA ASP A 150 -23.30 12.12 -1.36
C ASP A 150 -24.01 11.27 -2.43
N PRO A 151 -25.32 11.47 -2.68
CA PRO A 151 -26.08 10.73 -3.69
C PRO A 151 -25.60 10.93 -5.13
N GLU A 152 -24.95 12.04 -5.42
CA GLU A 152 -24.41 12.35 -6.75
C GLU A 152 -23.06 11.68 -7.03
N ASN A 153 -22.43 11.09 -5.98
CA ASN A 153 -21.15 10.42 -6.13
C ASN A 153 -21.31 9.08 -6.83
N VAL A 154 -20.45 8.79 -7.81
CA VAL A 154 -20.47 7.54 -8.59
C VAL A 154 -20.33 6.31 -7.71
N ALA A 155 -19.66 6.42 -6.56
CA ALA A 155 -19.47 5.34 -5.59
C ALA A 155 -20.63 5.21 -4.58
N TYR A 156 -21.67 6.05 -4.65
CA TYR A 156 -22.79 6.05 -3.69
C TYR A 156 -23.54 4.72 -3.63
N ASN A 157 -23.83 4.13 -4.79
CA ASN A 157 -24.61 2.90 -4.92
C ASN A 157 -23.80 1.62 -4.78
N GLU A 158 -22.49 1.71 -4.63
CA GLU A 158 -21.62 0.53 -4.48
C GLU A 158 -21.87 -0.17 -3.14
N ALA A 159 -22.02 -1.49 -3.16
CA ALA A 159 -22.26 -2.30 -1.97
C ALA A 159 -21.06 -2.25 -1.00
N TYR A 160 -20.18 -3.18 -1.06
CA TYR A 160 -18.88 -3.29 -0.37
C TYR A 160 -18.86 -2.82 1.10
N LYS A 161 -19.95 -3.00 1.86
CA LYS A 161 -20.10 -2.47 3.23
C LYS A 161 -18.93 -2.84 4.15
N THR A 162 -18.50 -4.09 4.09
CA THR A 162 -17.36 -4.61 4.87
C THR A 162 -16.06 -3.89 4.51
N TYR A 163 -15.78 -3.77 3.22
CA TYR A 163 -14.59 -3.12 2.70
C TYR A 163 -14.58 -1.62 3.01
N ARG A 164 -15.71 -0.94 2.79
CA ARG A 164 -15.86 0.49 3.11
C ARG A 164 -15.53 0.77 4.58
N ALA A 165 -16.11 -0.02 5.51
CA ALA A 165 -15.87 0.13 6.94
C ALA A 165 -14.37 -0.04 7.27
N SER A 166 -13.70 -1.03 6.64
CA SER A 166 -12.28 -1.26 6.87
C SER A 166 -11.39 -0.13 6.32
N LYS A 167 -11.74 0.45 5.16
CA LYS A 167 -10.99 1.56 4.58
C LYS A 167 -11.25 2.89 5.26
N ALA A 168 -12.44 3.10 5.83
CA ALA A 168 -12.71 4.24 6.71
C ALA A 168 -11.88 4.16 8.00
N ALA A 169 -11.78 2.98 8.62
CA ALA A 169 -10.91 2.76 9.77
C ALA A 169 -9.43 3.00 9.41
N LEU A 170 -8.96 2.52 8.25
CA LEU A 170 -7.60 2.77 7.76
C LEU A 170 -7.34 4.26 7.55
N ASN A 171 -8.28 5.00 6.99
CA ASN A 171 -8.19 6.45 6.79
C ASN A 171 -8.01 7.19 8.13
N MET A 172 -8.78 6.81 9.16
CA MET A 172 -8.64 7.37 10.50
C MET A 172 -7.26 7.07 11.09
N LEU A 173 -6.75 5.83 10.96
CA LEU A 173 -5.43 5.45 11.45
C LEU A 173 -4.32 6.24 10.72
N ALA A 174 -4.43 6.43 9.41
CA ALA A 174 -3.49 7.26 8.65
C ALA A 174 -3.48 8.72 9.14
N ALA A 175 -4.64 9.29 9.45
CA ALA A 175 -4.74 10.64 10.00
C ALA A 175 -4.13 10.73 11.42
N CYS A 176 -4.34 9.70 12.26
CA CYS A 176 -3.73 9.61 13.59
C CYS A 176 -2.20 9.54 13.49
N ASP A 177 -1.66 8.69 12.60
CA ASP A 177 -0.22 8.55 12.42
C ASP A 177 0.42 9.82 11.83
N ALA A 178 -0.30 10.53 10.94
CA ALA A 178 0.15 11.82 10.43
C ALA A 178 0.35 12.85 11.57
N TRP A 179 -0.49 12.79 12.59
CA TRP A 179 -0.35 13.62 13.78
C TRP A 179 0.76 13.12 14.72
N GLU A 180 0.83 11.81 14.96
CA GLU A 180 1.82 11.19 15.87
C GLU A 180 3.25 11.38 15.36
N TYR A 181 3.48 11.15 14.06
CA TYR A 181 4.79 11.26 13.43
C TYR A 181 5.07 12.64 12.81
N ARG A 182 4.26 13.68 13.14
CA ARG A 182 4.44 15.02 12.58
C ARG A 182 5.85 15.54 12.76
N GLY A 183 6.39 16.14 11.70
CA GLY A 183 7.76 16.65 11.67
C GLY A 183 8.85 15.59 11.54
N LYS A 184 8.49 14.29 11.58
CA LYS A 184 9.46 13.19 11.51
C LYS A 184 9.23 12.29 10.29
N VAL A 185 7.97 11.92 10.00
CA VAL A 185 7.58 11.07 8.87
C VAL A 185 6.47 11.76 8.10
N LYS A 186 6.51 11.69 6.78
CA LYS A 186 5.39 12.10 5.93
C LYS A 186 4.42 10.94 5.79
N VAL A 187 3.15 11.17 6.11
CA VAL A 187 2.11 10.12 6.14
C VAL A 187 1.01 10.46 5.14
N PHE A 188 0.58 9.48 4.37
CA PHE A 188 -0.42 9.65 3.31
C PHE A 188 -1.42 8.50 3.32
N ALA A 189 -2.71 8.81 3.20
CA ALA A 189 -3.68 7.87 2.68
C ALA A 189 -3.76 8.06 1.15
N PHE A 190 -3.75 6.97 0.38
CA PHE A 190 -3.73 7.02 -1.07
C PHE A 190 -4.78 6.09 -1.66
N CYS A 191 -5.67 6.63 -2.50
CA CYS A 191 -6.60 5.83 -3.27
C CYS A 191 -6.02 5.55 -4.66
N PRO A 192 -5.76 4.28 -5.02
CA PRO A 192 -5.19 3.92 -6.32
C PRO A 192 -6.20 3.98 -7.47
N GLY A 193 -7.46 4.34 -7.22
CA GLY A 193 -8.54 4.32 -8.20
C GLY A 193 -9.14 2.91 -8.40
N TYR A 194 -9.92 2.75 -9.48
CA TYR A 194 -10.49 1.45 -9.88
C TYR A 194 -9.48 0.72 -10.77
N VAL A 195 -8.91 -0.38 -10.27
CA VAL A 195 -7.71 -1.02 -10.84
C VAL A 195 -7.98 -2.47 -11.21
N ILE A 196 -7.45 -2.91 -12.37
CA ILE A 196 -7.49 -4.28 -12.85
C ILE A 196 -6.60 -5.16 -11.96
N THR A 197 -7.20 -5.80 -10.97
CA THR A 197 -6.54 -6.71 -10.03
C THR A 197 -7.48 -7.84 -9.65
N ASP A 198 -6.95 -8.87 -9.00
CA ASP A 198 -7.75 -9.97 -8.45
C ASP A 198 -8.52 -9.59 -7.17
N LEU A 199 -8.37 -8.37 -6.68
CA LEU A 199 -9.11 -7.85 -5.54
C LEU A 199 -10.62 -7.90 -5.83
N ALA A 200 -11.39 -8.49 -4.93
CA ALA A 200 -12.82 -8.80 -5.10
C ALA A 200 -13.13 -9.84 -6.20
N GLY A 201 -12.15 -10.56 -6.73
CA GLY A 201 -12.36 -11.63 -7.71
C GLY A 201 -12.96 -11.19 -9.06
N GLN A 202 -12.78 -9.93 -9.44
CA GLN A 202 -13.46 -9.30 -10.59
C GLN A 202 -12.50 -8.86 -11.69
N ARG A 203 -11.35 -9.52 -11.84
CA ARG A 203 -10.34 -9.09 -12.81
C ARG A 203 -10.89 -9.01 -14.23
N GLU A 204 -11.52 -10.09 -14.71
CA GLU A 204 -12.08 -10.16 -16.07
C GLU A 204 -13.21 -9.13 -16.29
N ASP A 205 -14.05 -8.92 -15.27
CA ASP A 205 -15.13 -7.94 -15.36
C ASP A 205 -14.58 -6.51 -15.44
N LYS A 206 -13.53 -6.22 -14.69
CA LYS A 206 -12.82 -4.93 -14.74
C LYS A 206 -12.17 -4.69 -16.10
N GLU A 207 -11.54 -5.71 -16.68
CA GLU A 207 -10.96 -5.63 -18.02
C GLU A 207 -12.03 -5.37 -19.09
N LYS A 208 -13.18 -6.08 -19.02
CA LYS A 208 -14.31 -5.89 -19.94
C LYS A 208 -15.00 -4.55 -19.80
N ALA A 209 -15.07 -4.00 -18.59
CA ALA A 209 -15.74 -2.71 -18.34
C ALA A 209 -15.03 -1.52 -18.99
N GLY A 210 -13.71 -1.62 -19.27
CA GLY A 210 -12.94 -0.59 -19.98
C GLY A 210 -12.71 0.73 -19.23
N ILE A 211 -13.14 0.80 -17.94
CA ILE A 211 -13.00 1.99 -17.09
C ILE A 211 -11.96 1.78 -15.98
N ALA A 212 -11.52 0.55 -15.78
CA ALA A 212 -10.49 0.23 -14.80
C ALA A 212 -9.10 0.43 -15.42
N LYS A 213 -8.21 1.05 -14.66
CA LYS A 213 -6.84 1.29 -15.10
C LYS A 213 -5.89 0.14 -14.76
N SER A 214 -4.71 0.17 -15.36
CA SER A 214 -3.68 -0.82 -15.09
C SER A 214 -3.07 -0.64 -13.69
N PRO A 215 -2.55 -1.71 -13.07
CA PRO A 215 -1.78 -1.60 -11.83
C PRO A 215 -0.55 -0.69 -11.95
N ASP A 216 0.05 -0.60 -13.14
CA ASP A 216 1.23 0.23 -13.41
C ASP A 216 0.93 1.73 -13.27
N GLU A 217 -0.28 2.15 -13.65
CA GLU A 217 -0.71 3.55 -13.46
C GLU A 217 -0.79 3.89 -11.98
N SER A 218 -1.40 3.03 -11.17
CA SER A 218 -1.48 3.22 -9.72
C SER A 218 -0.11 3.17 -9.05
N ALA A 219 0.81 2.32 -9.55
CA ALA A 219 2.19 2.27 -9.08
C ALA A 219 2.93 3.60 -9.30
N LYS A 220 2.66 4.31 -10.42
CA LYS A 220 3.22 5.65 -10.67
C LYS A 220 2.76 6.67 -9.62
N GLY A 221 1.50 6.61 -9.19
CA GLY A 221 0.99 7.44 -8.09
C GLY A 221 1.75 7.21 -6.78
N LEU A 222 1.94 5.94 -6.39
CA LEU A 222 2.73 5.56 -5.21
C LEU A 222 4.19 6.01 -5.33
N PHE A 223 4.78 5.87 -6.51
CA PHE A 223 6.15 6.32 -6.77
C PHE A 223 6.29 7.83 -6.64
N THR A 224 5.33 8.61 -7.15
CA THR A 224 5.29 10.07 -7.04
C THR A 224 5.29 10.54 -5.58
N ILE A 225 4.58 9.84 -4.70
CA ILE A 225 4.62 10.10 -3.25
C ILE A 225 6.01 9.75 -2.69
N ALA A 226 6.54 8.58 -3.03
CA ALA A 226 7.84 8.11 -2.52
C ALA A 226 9.02 9.00 -2.95
N GLU A 227 8.95 9.63 -4.15
CA GLU A 227 9.92 10.63 -4.61
C GLU A 227 9.83 11.97 -3.86
N GLY A 228 8.79 12.20 -3.06
CA GLY A 228 8.57 13.44 -2.34
C GLY A 228 7.83 14.54 -3.11
N LYS A 229 7.36 14.25 -4.31
CA LYS A 229 6.62 15.24 -5.13
C LYS A 229 5.28 15.65 -4.50
N ARG A 230 4.80 14.88 -3.52
CA ARG A 230 3.55 15.13 -2.79
C ARG A 230 3.76 15.43 -1.30
N ASP A 231 4.97 15.79 -0.87
CA ASP A 231 5.30 16.06 0.53
C ASP A 231 4.50 17.23 1.14
N GLY A 232 4.05 18.17 0.30
CA GLY A 232 3.14 19.26 0.71
C GLY A 232 1.74 18.82 1.10
N GLU A 233 1.35 17.59 0.74
CA GLU A 233 0.03 17.01 1.00
C GLU A 233 0.07 16.00 2.17
N ASN A 234 1.08 16.11 3.04
CA ASN A 234 1.24 15.28 4.23
C ASN A 234 -0.01 15.34 5.13
N GLY A 235 -0.49 14.17 5.55
CA GLY A 235 -1.68 14.04 6.40
C GLY A 235 -2.99 14.12 5.63
N LEU A 236 -2.98 14.03 4.29
CA LEU A 236 -4.18 14.13 3.45
C LEU A 236 -4.51 12.80 2.76
N PHE A 237 -5.74 12.71 2.25
CA PHE A 237 -6.22 11.58 1.48
C PHE A 237 -6.09 11.87 -0.01
N LEU A 238 -5.11 11.23 -0.65
CA LEU A 238 -4.65 11.55 -1.99
C LEU A 238 -5.42 10.78 -3.06
N HIS A 239 -5.80 11.50 -4.11
CA HIS A 239 -6.15 10.91 -5.40
C HIS A 239 -4.89 10.54 -6.17
N ASP A 240 -4.94 9.49 -6.99
CA ASP A 240 -3.74 8.97 -7.65
C ASP A 240 -3.30 9.73 -8.91
N GLU A 241 -4.20 10.45 -9.59
CA GLU A 241 -3.92 10.94 -10.92
C GLU A 241 -3.13 12.26 -10.94
N LYS A 242 -3.38 13.18 -9.98
CA LYS A 242 -2.73 14.50 -10.03
C LYS A 242 -2.37 15.02 -8.64
N PRO A 243 -1.19 15.65 -8.50
CA PRO A 243 -0.87 16.45 -7.32
C PRO A 243 -1.93 17.53 -7.10
N GLY A 244 -2.41 17.68 -5.86
CA GLY A 244 -3.47 18.62 -5.50
C GLY A 244 -4.88 18.06 -5.60
N GLU A 245 -5.11 16.90 -6.23
CA GLU A 245 -6.40 16.21 -6.18
C GLU A 245 -6.49 15.37 -4.91
N LEU A 246 -7.47 15.68 -4.07
CA LEU A 246 -7.69 15.09 -2.76
C LEU A 246 -9.08 14.48 -2.66
N TYR A 247 -9.18 13.39 -1.94
CA TYR A 247 -10.48 12.90 -1.48
C TYR A 247 -10.84 13.50 -0.14
N PRO A 248 -12.12 13.80 0.11
CA PRO A 248 -12.58 14.05 1.47
C PRO A 248 -12.53 12.74 2.30
N TRP A 249 -12.36 12.91 3.62
CA TRP A 249 -12.34 11.81 4.59
C TRP A 249 -13.68 11.06 4.76
#